data_d8756630d23cbc08098ae7e97f0eb026
#
_entry.id   d8756630d23cbc08098ae7e97f0eb026
#
_cell.length_a   1.000
_cell.length_b   1.000
_cell.length_c   1.000
_cell.angle_alpha   90.00
_cell.angle_beta   90.00
_cell.angle_gamma   90.00
#
_symmetry.space_group_name_H-M   'P 1'
#
loop_
_entity.id
_entity.type
_entity.pdbx_description
1 polymer ?
#
loop_
_entity_poly.entity_id
_entity_poly.type
_entity_poly.pdbx_seq_one_letter_code
_entity_poly.pdbx_strand_id
1 'polypeptide(L)'
;MNDNQRKVIIGGLLHDIGKVLYRSDDGRNHSQSGYDFLKNDVDIKDQDILDQIRYHHSQNIKQTDLNKDSLAYITYIADNIASGLDRRDKEDGEGGFIRDIALESIFNILNHNKGNEHYRPAMLGKDKEINFPTTDKIQYDESFYRSIYQKIQECLKEFSYDDKYINSLLEILEATLSFVPSSTSQKQMIDISLYDHVKITAAIGSCIYEYMKENNETDYEKILYKQAKEFYQKKTFLLYSMDISGIQDFIYTINNKGALKGLRARSFYLEIMMEHLIDELLEKVELSRANLIYSGGGHAYILMANTEKTKSIIERYEKQVNQWFLEVFQTDLYVGAGYAVCSTKDLENEPAGSYTEIFRGISK
;
A
#
# COMPACT_ATOMS: atom_id res chain seq x y z
N MET A 1 -8.31 4.24 -15.99
CA MET A 1 -7.92 5.22 -14.93
C MET A 1 -7.78 6.61 -15.56
N ASN A 2 -8.19 7.72 -14.87
CA ASN A 2 -7.97 9.07 -15.37
C ASN A 2 -6.60 9.64 -14.94
N ASP A 3 -6.20 10.76 -15.54
CA ASP A 3 -4.88 11.36 -15.33
C ASP A 3 -4.63 11.77 -13.86
N ASN A 4 -5.58 12.42 -13.20
CA ASN A 4 -5.43 12.83 -11.81
C ASN A 4 -5.35 11.62 -10.85
N GLN A 5 -6.12 10.55 -11.09
CA GLN A 5 -6.02 9.31 -10.34
C GLN A 5 -4.61 8.70 -10.44
N ARG A 6 -4.09 8.63 -11.65
CA ARG A 6 -2.72 8.18 -11.91
C ARG A 6 -1.70 9.02 -11.14
N LYS A 7 -1.82 10.35 -11.22
CA LYS A 7 -0.92 11.27 -10.50
C LYS A 7 -1.00 11.12 -8.99
N VAL A 8 -2.19 10.89 -8.43
CA VAL A 8 -2.37 10.64 -6.99
C VAL A 8 -1.67 9.34 -6.57
N ILE A 9 -1.80 8.27 -7.35
CA ILE A 9 -1.13 7.01 -7.04
C ILE A 9 0.37 7.17 -7.11
N ILE A 10 0.90 7.76 -8.19
CA ILE A 10 2.35 7.97 -8.35
C ILE A 10 2.89 8.91 -7.27
N GLY A 11 2.19 10.01 -6.97
CA GLY A 11 2.55 10.93 -5.89
C GLY A 11 2.57 10.24 -4.53
N GLY A 12 1.55 9.43 -4.22
CA GLY A 12 1.49 8.64 -2.99
C GLY A 12 2.61 7.60 -2.88
N LEU A 13 2.98 6.94 -4.00
CA LEU A 13 4.09 5.98 -4.02
C LEU A 13 5.47 6.64 -3.84
N LEU A 14 5.63 7.89 -4.27
CA LEU A 14 6.93 8.57 -4.28
C LEU A 14 7.07 9.64 -3.19
N HIS A 15 6.02 9.97 -2.42
CA HIS A 15 6.03 11.13 -1.51
C HIS A 15 7.19 11.11 -0.49
N ASP A 16 7.54 9.94 -0.01
CA ASP A 16 8.54 9.71 1.03
C ASP A 16 9.90 9.21 0.51
N ILE A 17 10.12 9.21 -0.81
CA ILE A 17 11.38 8.75 -1.40
C ILE A 17 12.59 9.51 -0.86
N GLY A 18 12.41 10.76 -0.46
CA GLY A 18 13.42 11.59 0.14
C GLY A 18 13.94 11.10 1.50
N LYS A 19 13.24 10.18 2.17
CA LYS A 19 13.76 9.55 3.41
C LYS A 19 15.03 8.73 3.15
N VAL A 20 15.16 8.13 1.97
CA VAL A 20 16.38 7.42 1.55
C VAL A 20 17.56 8.40 1.41
N LEU A 21 17.31 9.55 0.77
CA LEU A 21 18.33 10.59 0.57
C LEU A 21 18.76 11.20 1.90
N TYR A 22 17.80 11.58 2.73
CA TYR A 22 18.05 12.13 4.06
C TYR A 22 18.93 11.21 4.92
N ARG A 23 18.75 9.88 4.82
CA ARG A 23 19.54 8.89 5.55
C ARG A 23 20.90 8.60 4.90
N SER A 24 21.11 8.99 3.63
CA SER A 24 22.40 8.93 2.94
C SER A 24 23.25 10.22 3.07
N ASP A 25 23.00 11.00 4.15
CA ASP A 25 23.69 12.26 4.50
C ASP A 25 23.25 13.51 3.73
N ASP A 26 22.04 13.52 3.15
CA ASP A 26 21.43 14.77 2.70
C ASP A 26 20.91 15.56 3.92
N GLY A 27 21.49 16.73 4.20
CA GLY A 27 21.15 17.56 5.36
C GLY A 27 19.80 18.27 5.29
N ARG A 28 19.06 18.12 4.16
CA ARG A 28 17.76 18.75 3.94
C ARG A 28 16.63 17.89 4.50
N ASN A 29 15.42 18.46 4.68
CA ASN A 29 14.26 17.65 5.01
C ASN A 29 13.88 16.73 3.81
N HIS A 30 13.30 15.57 4.11
CA HIS A 30 13.03 14.55 3.10
C HIS A 30 12.04 15.02 2.00
N SER A 31 11.09 15.91 2.31
CA SER A 31 10.16 16.44 1.30
C SER A 31 10.90 17.25 0.24
N GLN A 32 11.86 18.10 0.67
CA GLN A 32 12.69 18.87 -0.25
C GLN A 32 13.68 17.99 -1.00
N SER A 33 14.34 17.05 -0.31
CA SER A 33 15.27 16.11 -0.94
C SER A 33 14.59 15.25 -1.99
N GLY A 34 13.39 14.72 -1.68
CA GLY A 34 12.59 13.94 -2.62
C GLY A 34 12.14 14.75 -3.83
N TYR A 35 11.65 15.98 -3.62
CA TYR A 35 11.29 16.89 -4.70
C TYR A 35 12.46 17.19 -5.64
N ASP A 36 13.62 17.58 -5.08
CA ASP A 36 14.79 17.91 -5.89
C ASP A 36 15.33 16.70 -6.66
N PHE A 37 15.35 15.53 -6.03
CA PHE A 37 15.72 14.27 -6.67
C PHE A 37 14.82 13.94 -7.87
N LEU A 38 13.51 13.94 -7.66
CA LEU A 38 12.57 13.57 -8.74
C LEU A 38 12.58 14.60 -9.88
N LYS A 39 12.75 15.88 -9.56
CA LYS A 39 12.80 16.94 -10.55
C LYS A 39 14.11 17.01 -11.33
N ASN A 40 15.26 16.90 -10.64
CA ASN A 40 16.57 17.18 -11.24
C ASN A 40 17.32 15.92 -11.67
N ASP A 41 17.20 14.83 -10.88
CA ASP A 41 17.95 13.60 -11.12
C ASP A 41 17.15 12.56 -11.91
N VAL A 42 15.81 12.52 -11.74
CA VAL A 42 14.89 11.63 -12.45
C VAL A 42 14.21 12.33 -13.63
N ASP A 43 14.14 13.65 -13.61
CA ASP A 43 13.56 14.51 -14.66
C ASP A 43 12.02 14.43 -14.77
N ILE A 44 11.30 14.21 -13.66
CA ILE A 44 9.83 14.31 -13.63
C ILE A 44 9.44 15.77 -13.92
N LYS A 45 8.58 15.97 -14.92
CA LYS A 45 8.08 17.30 -15.35
C LYS A 45 6.70 17.63 -14.83
N ASP A 46 5.93 16.62 -14.40
CA ASP A 46 4.56 16.81 -13.94
C ASP A 46 4.55 17.50 -12.58
N GLN A 47 4.07 18.76 -12.57
CA GLN A 47 4.08 19.59 -11.36
C GLN A 47 3.10 19.07 -10.30
N ASP A 48 1.98 18.44 -10.69
CA ASP A 48 1.02 17.87 -9.73
C ASP A 48 1.64 16.70 -8.95
N ILE A 49 2.51 15.89 -9.61
CA ILE A 49 3.26 14.84 -8.92
C ILE A 49 4.29 15.47 -8.00
N LEU A 50 5.08 16.42 -8.49
CA LEU A 50 6.14 17.08 -7.71
C LEU A 50 5.59 17.82 -6.48
N ASP A 51 4.42 18.45 -6.59
CA ASP A 51 3.78 19.16 -5.48
C ASP A 51 3.32 18.20 -4.38
N GLN A 52 2.88 17.00 -4.72
CA GLN A 52 2.55 15.96 -3.75
C GLN A 52 3.76 15.59 -2.90
N ILE A 53 4.95 15.44 -3.51
CA ILE A 53 6.19 15.11 -2.78
C ILE A 53 6.64 16.29 -1.91
N ARG A 54 6.56 17.51 -2.42
CA ARG A 54 7.02 18.70 -1.71
C ARG A 54 6.13 19.10 -0.55
N TYR A 55 4.81 18.94 -0.70
CA TYR A 55 3.81 19.51 0.19
C TYR A 55 2.98 18.49 0.98
N HIS A 56 3.43 17.24 1.12
CA HIS A 56 2.71 16.23 1.90
C HIS A 56 2.72 16.47 3.43
N HIS A 57 3.45 17.48 3.94
CA HIS A 57 3.43 17.85 5.35
C HIS A 57 2.75 19.20 5.61
N SER A 58 2.03 19.32 6.74
CA SER A 58 1.28 20.53 7.09
C SER A 58 2.15 21.78 7.19
N GLN A 59 3.41 21.64 7.60
CA GLN A 59 4.35 22.78 7.68
C GLN A 59 4.66 23.33 6.30
N ASN A 60 4.80 22.47 5.29
CA ASN A 60 5.09 22.87 3.91
C ASN A 60 3.84 23.49 3.25
N ILE A 61 2.66 22.92 3.50
CA ILE A 61 1.38 23.47 3.00
C ILE A 61 1.15 24.89 3.52
N LYS A 62 1.41 25.15 4.82
CA LYS A 62 1.22 26.48 5.44
C LYS A 62 2.10 27.58 4.85
N GLN A 63 3.20 27.22 4.22
CA GLN A 63 4.18 28.16 3.66
C GLN A 63 3.99 28.43 2.17
N THR A 64 2.93 27.87 1.57
CA THR A 64 2.68 27.99 0.12
C THR A 64 1.21 28.33 -0.15
N ASP A 65 0.96 28.90 -1.32
CA ASP A 65 -0.39 29.19 -1.82
C ASP A 65 -0.75 28.17 -2.91
N LEU A 66 -1.10 26.96 -2.48
CA LEU A 66 -1.58 25.91 -3.37
C LEU A 66 -3.01 26.19 -3.82
N ASN A 67 -3.31 25.83 -5.05
CA ASN A 67 -4.70 25.84 -5.52
C ASN A 67 -5.55 24.92 -4.63
N LYS A 68 -6.79 25.31 -4.34
CA LYS A 68 -7.72 24.57 -3.47
C LYS A 68 -8.01 23.13 -3.92
N ASP A 69 -7.82 22.83 -5.19
CA ASP A 69 -7.97 21.53 -5.84
C ASP A 69 -6.65 20.80 -6.08
N SER A 70 -5.54 21.26 -5.44
CA SER A 70 -4.24 20.60 -5.55
C SER A 70 -4.27 19.17 -5.02
N LEU A 71 -3.71 18.23 -5.79
CA LEU A 71 -3.58 16.83 -5.40
C LEU A 71 -2.68 16.63 -4.17
N ALA A 72 -1.85 17.62 -3.82
CA ALA A 72 -1.01 17.59 -2.62
C ALA A 72 -1.84 17.45 -1.33
N TYR A 73 -3.07 17.99 -1.27
CA TYR A 73 -3.95 17.81 -0.11
C TYR A 73 -4.43 16.37 0.04
N ILE A 74 -4.58 15.64 -1.07
CA ILE A 74 -4.96 14.21 -1.04
C ILE A 74 -3.81 13.39 -0.49
N THR A 75 -2.59 13.60 -0.96
CA THR A 75 -1.41 12.90 -0.45
C THR A 75 -1.12 13.27 1.00
N TYR A 76 -1.29 14.55 1.38
CA TYR A 76 -1.17 14.99 2.77
C TYR A 76 -2.10 14.21 3.73
N ILE A 77 -3.38 14.12 3.41
CA ILE A 77 -4.32 13.41 4.29
C ILE A 77 -4.11 11.89 4.24
N ALA A 78 -3.76 11.34 3.06
CA ALA A 78 -3.49 9.92 2.89
C ALA A 78 -2.26 9.48 3.70
N ASP A 79 -1.17 10.26 3.68
CA ASP A 79 0.02 10.03 4.53
C ASP A 79 -0.32 10.10 6.03
N ASN A 80 -1.11 11.09 6.46
CA ASN A 80 -1.53 11.19 7.86
C ASN A 80 -2.36 9.98 8.30
N ILE A 81 -3.28 9.50 7.45
CA ILE A 81 -4.09 8.30 7.72
C ILE A 81 -3.18 7.07 7.76
N ALA A 82 -2.33 6.85 6.76
CA ALA A 82 -1.38 5.75 6.73
C ALA A 82 -0.48 5.76 7.98
N SER A 83 0.08 6.92 8.31
CA SER A 83 0.89 7.08 9.53
C SER A 83 0.11 6.79 10.83
N GLY A 84 -1.19 7.08 10.88
CA GLY A 84 -2.05 6.73 12.02
C GLY A 84 -2.26 5.22 12.14
N LEU A 85 -2.32 4.50 11.01
CA LEU A 85 -2.47 3.05 10.97
C LEU A 85 -1.15 2.31 11.25
N ASP A 86 -0.04 2.84 10.76
CA ASP A 86 1.29 2.20 10.79
C ASP A 86 1.98 2.33 12.16
N ARG A 87 1.75 3.46 12.87
CA ARG A 87 2.57 3.82 14.02
C ARG A 87 1.98 3.29 15.30
N ARG A 88 2.79 2.55 16.03
CA ARG A 88 2.50 2.06 17.38
C ARG A 88 3.58 2.56 18.32
N ASP A 89 3.16 3.18 19.42
CA ASP A 89 4.07 3.68 20.44
C ASP A 89 4.66 2.54 21.26
N LYS A 90 5.94 2.67 21.64
CA LYS A 90 6.59 1.81 22.65
C LYS A 90 6.22 2.31 24.04
N GLU A 91 5.96 1.37 24.98
CA GLU A 91 5.61 1.72 26.36
C GLU A 91 6.70 2.57 27.04
N ASP A 92 7.98 2.29 26.76
CA ASP A 92 9.16 2.96 27.33
C ASP A 92 9.97 3.74 26.28
N GLY A 93 9.34 4.23 25.20
CA GLY A 93 10.02 4.90 24.09
C GLY A 93 10.62 6.25 24.49
N GLU A 94 11.94 6.40 24.32
CA GLU A 94 12.64 7.68 24.49
C GLU A 94 12.39 8.61 23.28
N GLY A 95 12.44 9.93 23.51
CA GLY A 95 12.32 10.90 22.42
C GLY A 95 13.59 10.96 21.57
N GLY A 96 13.44 11.03 20.24
CA GLY A 96 14.57 11.18 19.31
C GLY A 96 14.39 10.38 18.03
N PHE A 97 15.34 10.59 17.09
CA PHE A 97 15.38 9.87 15.82
C PHE A 97 16.78 9.26 15.64
N ILE A 98 16.84 8.00 15.21
CA ILE A 98 18.08 7.28 14.91
C ILE A 98 18.11 6.92 13.43
N ARG A 99 18.97 7.56 12.63
CA ARG A 99 19.03 7.41 11.17
C ARG A 99 19.38 6.00 10.71
N ASP A 100 20.24 5.32 11.45
CA ASP A 100 20.83 4.02 11.16
C ASP A 100 20.12 2.85 11.84
N ILE A 101 18.91 3.07 12.35
CA ILE A 101 18.12 2.02 13.00
C ILE A 101 17.64 0.98 11.98
N ALA A 102 17.76 -0.30 12.36
CA ALA A 102 17.30 -1.40 11.53
C ALA A 102 15.78 -1.60 11.61
N LEU A 103 15.19 -2.14 10.53
CA LEU A 103 13.79 -2.56 10.51
C LEU A 103 13.58 -3.72 11.47
N GLU A 104 12.70 -3.56 12.45
CA GLU A 104 12.30 -4.60 13.39
C GLU A 104 11.44 -5.66 12.66
N SER A 105 11.53 -6.90 13.12
CA SER A 105 10.71 -7.99 12.59
C SER A 105 9.26 -7.85 13.06
N ILE A 106 8.31 -7.94 12.13
CA ILE A 106 6.89 -8.01 12.46
C ILE A 106 6.54 -9.23 13.35
N PHE A 107 7.33 -10.28 13.33
CA PHE A 107 7.17 -11.46 14.20
C PHE A 107 7.41 -11.17 15.68
N ASN A 108 8.05 -10.05 16.03
CA ASN A 108 8.16 -9.60 17.41
C ASN A 108 6.79 -9.41 18.06
N ILE A 109 5.76 -9.01 17.29
CA ILE A 109 4.37 -8.87 17.76
C ILE A 109 3.83 -10.22 18.23
N LEU A 110 4.08 -11.30 17.48
CA LEU A 110 3.59 -12.63 17.81
C LEU A 110 4.18 -13.15 19.14
N ASN A 111 5.31 -12.60 19.57
CA ASN A 111 5.92 -12.85 20.87
C ASN A 111 5.58 -11.76 21.90
N HIS A 112 4.40 -11.16 21.83
CA HIS A 112 3.93 -10.11 22.75
C HIS A 112 4.91 -8.92 22.87
N ASN A 113 5.53 -8.52 21.76
CA ASN A 113 6.57 -7.48 21.66
C ASN A 113 7.82 -7.74 22.51
N LYS A 114 8.06 -8.99 22.92
CA LYS A 114 9.26 -9.41 23.67
C LYS A 114 10.39 -9.88 22.76
N GLY A 115 10.14 -9.97 21.45
CA GLY A 115 11.18 -10.26 20.46
C GLY A 115 12.11 -9.07 20.29
N ASN A 116 13.34 -9.34 19.90
CA ASN A 116 14.37 -8.35 19.60
C ASN A 116 15.03 -8.68 18.26
N GLU A 117 14.21 -9.09 17.32
CA GLU A 117 14.66 -9.49 15.99
C GLU A 117 14.48 -8.36 15.01
N HIS A 118 15.43 -8.21 14.09
CA HIS A 118 15.41 -7.21 13.04
C HIS A 118 16.09 -7.73 11.78
N TYR A 119 15.84 -7.07 10.67
CA TYR A 119 16.37 -7.48 9.37
C TYR A 119 17.73 -6.85 9.07
N ARG A 120 18.59 -7.59 8.37
CA ARG A 120 19.81 -7.01 7.78
C ARG A 120 19.46 -6.05 6.65
N PRO A 121 20.30 -5.01 6.41
CA PRO A 121 20.11 -4.14 5.28
C PRO A 121 20.21 -4.96 3.98
N ALA A 122 19.14 -4.92 3.17
CA ALA A 122 19.05 -5.69 1.94
C ALA A 122 18.12 -5.01 0.93
N MET A 123 18.32 -5.32 -0.34
CA MET A 123 17.33 -5.13 -1.40
C MET A 123 16.90 -6.50 -1.90
N LEU A 124 15.63 -6.66 -2.26
CA LEU A 124 15.15 -7.89 -2.90
C LEU A 124 15.79 -8.04 -4.28
N GLY A 125 16.04 -9.27 -4.69
CA GLY A 125 16.59 -9.57 -6.00
C GLY A 125 16.60 -11.06 -6.28
N LYS A 126 16.57 -11.42 -7.56
CA LYS A 126 16.46 -12.81 -8.02
C LYS A 126 17.56 -13.73 -7.50
N ASP A 127 18.77 -13.20 -7.36
CA ASP A 127 19.94 -13.97 -6.95
C ASP A 127 20.36 -13.68 -5.50
N LYS A 128 19.45 -13.09 -4.70
CA LYS A 128 19.69 -12.78 -3.29
C LYS A 128 19.21 -13.91 -2.39
N GLU A 129 19.93 -14.13 -1.30
CA GLU A 129 19.46 -15.00 -0.23
C GLU A 129 18.25 -14.40 0.49
N ILE A 130 17.41 -15.27 1.04
CA ILE A 130 16.26 -14.84 1.84
C ILE A 130 16.79 -14.13 3.10
N ASN A 131 16.31 -12.93 3.35
CA ASN A 131 16.68 -12.11 4.49
C ASN A 131 15.83 -12.50 5.71
N PHE A 132 16.32 -13.45 6.51
CA PHE A 132 15.68 -13.83 7.76
C PHE A 132 15.97 -12.81 8.87
N PRO A 133 15.03 -12.57 9.80
CA PRO A 133 15.28 -11.76 10.98
C PRO A 133 16.37 -12.35 11.87
N THR A 134 17.07 -11.50 12.60
CA THR A 134 18.19 -11.87 13.47
C THR A 134 18.21 -11.01 14.73
N THR A 135 18.81 -11.55 15.79
CA THR A 135 19.09 -10.82 17.04
C THR A 135 20.46 -10.15 17.06
N ASP A 136 21.25 -10.28 15.98
CA ASP A 136 22.55 -9.63 15.88
C ASP A 136 22.39 -8.11 15.92
N LYS A 137 23.34 -7.42 16.54
CA LYS A 137 23.36 -5.95 16.53
C LYS A 137 23.70 -5.45 15.12
N ILE A 138 22.73 -4.85 14.45
CA ILE A 138 22.83 -4.35 13.09
C ILE A 138 22.49 -2.86 13.07
N GLN A 139 23.20 -2.11 12.25
CA GLN A 139 22.93 -0.71 11.93
C GLN A 139 22.90 -0.56 10.41
N TYR A 140 22.01 0.32 9.94
CA TYR A 140 21.91 0.67 8.52
C TYR A 140 22.80 1.88 8.24
N ASP A 141 23.91 1.67 7.59
CA ASP A 141 24.88 2.73 7.29
C ASP A 141 24.49 3.56 6.04
N GLU A 142 25.21 4.66 5.87
CA GLU A 142 25.01 5.55 4.71
C GLU A 142 25.26 4.85 3.38
N SER A 143 26.18 3.86 3.35
CA SER A 143 26.52 3.15 2.12
C SER A 143 25.35 2.32 1.63
N PHE A 144 24.57 1.73 2.53
CA PHE A 144 23.33 1.01 2.20
C PHE A 144 22.30 1.97 1.59
N TYR A 145 22.00 3.10 2.24
CA TYR A 145 21.05 4.07 1.70
C TYR A 145 21.51 4.68 0.37
N ARG A 146 22.80 4.90 0.20
CA ARG A 146 23.38 5.37 -1.06
C ARG A 146 23.20 4.35 -2.18
N SER A 147 23.36 3.05 -1.88
CA SER A 147 23.12 1.98 -2.86
C SER A 147 21.65 1.91 -3.30
N ILE A 148 20.72 2.09 -2.35
CA ILE A 148 19.28 2.17 -2.66
C ILE A 148 18.99 3.38 -3.55
N TYR A 149 19.52 4.55 -3.18
CA TYR A 149 19.36 5.78 -3.96
C TYR A 149 19.81 5.59 -5.41
N GLN A 150 21.01 5.05 -5.63
CA GLN A 150 21.54 4.79 -6.97
C GLN A 150 20.65 3.83 -7.75
N LYS A 151 20.19 2.76 -7.11
CA LYS A 151 19.31 1.78 -7.77
C LYS A 151 17.97 2.38 -8.17
N ILE A 152 17.36 3.15 -7.29
CA ILE A 152 16.09 3.85 -7.59
C ILE A 152 16.30 4.86 -8.73
N GLN A 153 17.38 5.64 -8.69
CA GLN A 153 17.69 6.61 -9.74
C GLN A 153 17.84 5.94 -11.11
N GLU A 154 18.59 4.83 -11.19
CA GLU A 154 18.72 4.05 -12.42
C GLU A 154 17.37 3.60 -12.97
N CYS A 155 16.53 3.01 -12.11
CA CYS A 155 15.23 2.50 -12.53
C CYS A 155 14.25 3.63 -12.93
N LEU A 156 14.21 4.74 -12.17
CA LEU A 156 13.23 5.79 -12.40
C LEU A 156 13.58 6.71 -13.58
N LYS A 157 14.86 6.85 -13.96
CA LYS A 157 15.26 7.65 -15.14
C LYS A 157 14.68 7.15 -16.45
N GLU A 158 14.54 5.83 -16.60
CA GLU A 158 14.02 5.20 -17.79
C GLU A 158 12.53 4.81 -17.65
N PHE A 159 11.92 5.16 -16.52
CA PHE A 159 10.57 4.75 -16.20
C PHE A 159 9.53 5.63 -16.90
N SER A 160 8.50 4.99 -17.49
CA SER A 160 7.33 5.69 -18.01
C SER A 160 6.28 5.86 -16.90
N TYR A 161 5.92 7.09 -16.58
CA TYR A 161 4.92 7.43 -15.57
C TYR A 161 3.48 7.33 -16.11
N ASP A 162 3.22 6.31 -16.92
CA ASP A 162 1.92 5.94 -17.47
C ASP A 162 1.19 4.97 -16.51
N ASP A 163 -0.15 4.91 -16.58
CA ASP A 163 -0.96 4.02 -15.75
C ASP A 163 -0.63 2.53 -15.94
N LYS A 164 -0.18 2.13 -17.12
CA LYS A 164 0.25 0.77 -17.44
C LYS A 164 1.46 0.29 -16.65
N TYR A 165 2.27 1.22 -16.15
CA TYR A 165 3.52 0.91 -15.45
C TYR A 165 3.46 1.10 -13.94
N ILE A 166 2.29 1.42 -13.36
CA ILE A 166 2.14 1.58 -11.90
C ILE A 166 2.57 0.31 -11.15
N ASN A 167 2.21 -0.88 -11.66
CA ASN A 167 2.62 -2.14 -11.04
C ASN A 167 4.14 -2.33 -11.10
N SER A 168 4.81 -1.92 -12.20
CA SER A 168 6.28 -1.94 -12.28
C SER A 168 6.92 -0.95 -11.30
N LEU A 169 6.30 0.21 -11.06
CA LEU A 169 6.76 1.13 -10.02
C LEU A 169 6.64 0.51 -8.63
N LEU A 170 5.54 -0.17 -8.33
CA LEU A 170 5.37 -0.91 -7.08
C LEU A 170 6.48 -1.96 -6.89
N GLU A 171 6.80 -2.75 -7.93
CA GLU A 171 7.87 -3.75 -7.86
C GLU A 171 9.26 -3.13 -7.63
N ILE A 172 9.56 -1.98 -8.26
CA ILE A 172 10.81 -1.24 -8.04
C ILE A 172 10.91 -0.81 -6.57
N LEU A 173 9.83 -0.22 -6.03
CA LEU A 173 9.78 0.24 -4.65
C LEU A 173 9.80 -0.93 -3.67
N GLU A 174 9.12 -2.03 -3.95
CA GLU A 174 9.17 -3.26 -3.16
C GLU A 174 10.59 -3.79 -3.09
N ALA A 175 11.24 -3.95 -4.23
CA ALA A 175 12.61 -4.47 -4.30
C ALA A 175 13.62 -3.61 -3.52
N THR A 176 13.41 -2.31 -3.45
CA THR A 176 14.38 -1.37 -2.86
C THR A 176 14.02 -0.92 -1.44
N LEU A 177 12.74 -0.89 -1.06
CA LEU A 177 12.28 -0.28 0.19
C LEU A 177 11.70 -1.25 1.22
N SER A 178 11.55 -2.55 0.91
CA SER A 178 10.95 -3.54 1.82
C SER A 178 11.71 -3.72 3.13
N PHE A 179 13.02 -3.44 3.16
CA PHE A 179 13.83 -3.50 4.38
C PHE A 179 14.23 -2.12 4.91
N VAL A 180 13.68 -1.04 4.36
CA VAL A 180 13.90 0.33 4.83
C VAL A 180 12.79 0.69 5.82
N PRO A 181 13.09 1.12 7.05
CA PRO A 181 12.06 1.55 8.00
C PRO A 181 11.28 2.76 7.51
N SER A 182 9.96 2.79 7.68
CA SER A 182 9.11 3.96 7.39
C SER A 182 9.38 5.12 8.35
N SER A 183 9.67 4.81 9.63
CA SER A 183 9.99 5.75 10.69
C SER A 183 11.34 5.43 11.33
N THR A 184 12.00 6.45 11.86
CA THR A 184 13.23 6.34 12.67
C THR A 184 13.04 6.90 14.07
N SER A 185 11.79 7.12 14.49
CA SER A 185 11.43 7.61 15.82
C SER A 185 11.60 6.53 16.88
N GLN A 186 12.39 6.82 17.93
CA GLN A 186 12.58 5.90 19.05
C GLN A 186 11.33 5.67 19.90
N LYS A 187 10.33 6.54 19.78
CA LYS A 187 9.03 6.37 20.45
C LYS A 187 8.14 5.30 19.83
N GLN A 188 8.44 4.88 18.61
CA GLN A 188 7.59 4.02 17.82
C GLN A 188 8.22 2.64 17.63
N MET A 189 7.40 1.63 17.41
CA MET A 189 7.85 0.35 16.87
C MET A 189 8.25 0.56 15.41
N ILE A 190 9.43 0.05 15.05
CA ILE A 190 10.03 0.31 13.73
C ILE A 190 9.91 -0.95 12.86
N ASP A 191 8.71 -1.49 12.78
CA ASP A 191 8.39 -2.75 12.13
C ASP A 191 7.58 -2.61 10.83
N ILE A 192 7.34 -1.38 10.39
CA ILE A 192 6.70 -1.09 9.09
C ILE A 192 7.75 -0.61 8.10
N SER A 193 7.81 -1.25 6.94
CA SER A 193 8.73 -0.86 5.87
C SER A 193 8.28 0.43 5.19
N LEU A 194 9.23 1.13 4.58
CA LEU A 194 8.92 2.30 3.77
C LEU A 194 8.07 1.92 2.55
N TYR A 195 8.27 0.72 1.98
CA TYR A 195 7.43 0.20 0.91
C TYR A 195 5.97 0.06 1.34
N ASP A 196 5.70 -0.60 2.46
CA ASP A 196 4.33 -0.79 2.95
C ASP A 196 3.64 0.55 3.22
N HIS A 197 4.37 1.50 3.82
CA HIS A 197 3.86 2.85 4.08
C HIS A 197 3.48 3.60 2.79
N VAL A 198 4.35 3.66 1.78
CA VAL A 198 4.03 4.38 0.54
C VAL A 198 2.95 3.67 -0.27
N LYS A 199 2.91 2.33 -0.24
CA LYS A 199 1.85 1.52 -0.87
C LYS A 199 0.48 1.84 -0.28
N ILE A 200 0.34 1.78 1.05
CA ILE A 200 -0.93 2.07 1.70
C ILE A 200 -1.33 3.55 1.56
N THR A 201 -0.37 4.48 1.56
CA THR A 201 -0.63 5.90 1.28
C THR A 201 -1.21 6.08 -0.12
N ALA A 202 -0.65 5.43 -1.13
CA ALA A 202 -1.17 5.47 -2.50
C ALA A 202 -2.57 4.84 -2.61
N ALA A 203 -2.81 3.73 -1.91
CA ALA A 203 -4.13 3.08 -1.86
C ALA A 203 -5.19 4.00 -1.23
N ILE A 204 -4.88 4.59 -0.09
CA ILE A 204 -5.78 5.53 0.61
C ILE A 204 -6.02 6.76 -0.26
N GLY A 205 -4.96 7.35 -0.83
CA GLY A 205 -5.06 8.53 -1.70
C GLY A 205 -5.94 8.29 -2.92
N SER A 206 -5.79 7.14 -3.58
CA SER A 206 -6.62 6.76 -4.73
C SER A 206 -8.10 6.60 -4.35
N CYS A 207 -8.40 6.00 -3.20
CA CYS A 207 -9.76 5.88 -2.70
C CYS A 207 -10.38 7.25 -2.36
N ILE A 208 -9.62 8.14 -1.71
CA ILE A 208 -10.07 9.50 -1.39
C ILE A 208 -10.37 10.26 -2.67
N TYR A 209 -9.49 10.20 -3.67
CA TYR A 209 -9.70 10.88 -4.94
C TYR A 209 -10.99 10.42 -5.63
N GLU A 210 -11.23 9.10 -5.76
CA GLU A 210 -12.45 8.57 -6.38
C GLU A 210 -13.71 8.92 -5.56
N TYR A 211 -13.64 8.89 -4.24
CA TYR A 211 -14.74 9.32 -3.37
C TYR A 211 -15.09 10.79 -3.57
N MET A 212 -14.09 11.68 -3.59
CA MET A 212 -14.28 13.12 -3.81
C MET A 212 -14.86 13.41 -5.20
N LYS A 213 -14.32 12.74 -6.21
CA LYS A 213 -14.77 12.86 -7.60
C LYS A 213 -16.23 12.44 -7.77
N GLU A 214 -16.65 11.31 -7.21
CA GLU A 214 -18.03 10.84 -7.30
C GLU A 214 -19.02 11.77 -6.59
N ASN A 215 -18.59 12.45 -5.53
CA ASN A 215 -19.37 13.44 -4.81
C ASN A 215 -19.28 14.85 -5.41
N ASN A 216 -18.59 15.03 -6.54
CA ASN A 216 -18.34 16.33 -7.20
C ASN A 216 -17.68 17.37 -6.28
N GLU A 217 -16.85 16.91 -5.35
CA GLU A 217 -16.11 17.75 -4.41
C GLU A 217 -14.72 18.05 -4.97
N THR A 218 -14.43 19.34 -5.17
CA THR A 218 -13.13 19.79 -5.73
C THR A 218 -12.35 20.71 -4.79
N ASP A 219 -12.94 21.15 -3.69
CA ASP A 219 -12.25 21.96 -2.69
C ASP A 219 -11.52 21.08 -1.68
N TYR A 220 -10.40 20.49 -2.13
CA TYR A 220 -9.58 19.58 -1.32
C TYR A 220 -8.94 20.30 -0.13
N GLU A 221 -8.54 21.57 -0.29
CA GLU A 221 -8.02 22.37 0.82
C GLU A 221 -9.01 22.44 1.98
N LYS A 222 -10.26 22.76 1.69
CA LYS A 222 -11.29 22.87 2.73
C LYS A 222 -11.57 21.53 3.40
N ILE A 223 -11.82 20.50 2.59
CA ILE A 223 -12.36 19.22 3.07
C ILE A 223 -11.25 18.37 3.72
N LEU A 224 -10.08 18.27 3.07
CA LEU A 224 -9.03 17.34 3.47
C LEU A 224 -7.97 17.97 4.38
N TYR A 225 -7.84 19.30 4.37
CA TYR A 225 -6.86 20.00 5.21
C TYR A 225 -7.52 20.77 6.36
N LYS A 226 -8.45 21.70 6.05
CA LYS A 226 -9.09 22.55 7.09
C LYS A 226 -10.11 21.78 7.94
N GLN A 227 -10.83 20.83 7.34
CA GLN A 227 -11.88 20.01 7.97
C GLN A 227 -11.50 18.51 8.02
N ALA A 228 -10.21 18.19 8.16
CA ALA A 228 -9.72 16.80 8.18
C ALA A 228 -10.38 15.95 9.28
N LYS A 229 -10.68 16.55 10.46
CA LYS A 229 -11.32 15.82 11.57
C LYS A 229 -12.72 15.32 11.22
N GLU A 230 -13.49 16.14 10.51
CA GLU A 230 -14.82 15.77 10.00
C GLU A 230 -14.71 14.73 8.89
N PHE A 231 -13.69 14.86 8.03
CA PHE A 231 -13.44 13.90 6.97
C PHE A 231 -13.11 12.50 7.54
N TYR A 232 -12.36 12.40 8.61
CA TYR A 232 -12.01 11.11 9.27
C TYR A 232 -13.22 10.31 9.74
N GLN A 233 -14.37 10.95 9.98
CA GLN A 233 -15.61 10.30 10.38
C GLN A 233 -16.43 9.79 9.17
N LYS A 234 -16.13 10.27 7.96
CA LYS A 234 -16.87 9.88 6.76
C LYS A 234 -16.56 8.45 6.37
N LYS A 235 -17.57 7.69 5.98
CA LYS A 235 -17.42 6.34 5.43
C LYS A 235 -16.90 6.41 3.99
N THR A 236 -15.63 6.78 3.84
CA THR A 236 -14.96 7.01 2.56
C THR A 236 -14.48 5.73 1.91
N PHE A 237 -14.21 4.72 2.72
CA PHE A 237 -13.59 3.47 2.28
C PHE A 237 -14.55 2.30 2.28
N LEU A 238 -14.20 1.31 1.48
CA LEU A 238 -14.85 0.02 1.39
C LEU A 238 -13.73 -1.03 1.39
N LEU A 239 -13.71 -1.91 2.39
CA LEU A 239 -12.82 -3.07 2.39
C LEU A 239 -13.57 -4.24 1.76
N TYR A 240 -13.11 -4.65 0.59
CA TYR A 240 -13.65 -5.79 -0.16
C TYR A 240 -12.81 -7.03 0.09
N SER A 241 -13.47 -8.17 0.16
CA SER A 241 -12.83 -9.47 0.25
C SER A 241 -13.41 -10.40 -0.81
N MET A 242 -12.55 -11.22 -1.41
CA MET A 242 -12.96 -12.38 -2.20
C MET A 242 -12.22 -13.63 -1.74
N ASP A 243 -12.89 -14.77 -1.81
CA ASP A 243 -12.36 -16.08 -1.41
C ASP A 243 -12.83 -17.15 -2.39
N ILE A 244 -11.90 -17.94 -2.90
CA ILE A 244 -12.22 -19.10 -3.73
C ILE A 244 -12.54 -20.27 -2.80
N SER A 245 -13.78 -20.70 -2.77
CA SER A 245 -14.24 -21.85 -2.00
C SER A 245 -14.15 -23.15 -2.80
N GLY A 246 -13.93 -24.28 -2.12
CA GLY A 246 -13.78 -25.61 -2.75
C GLY A 246 -12.34 -25.98 -3.10
N ILE A 247 -11.37 -25.12 -2.77
CA ILE A 247 -9.95 -25.29 -3.11
C ILE A 247 -9.39 -26.65 -2.70
N GLN A 248 -9.69 -27.12 -1.47
CA GLN A 248 -9.11 -28.37 -0.96
C GLN A 248 -9.62 -29.57 -1.79
N ASP A 249 -10.90 -29.67 -2.01
CA ASP A 249 -11.48 -30.75 -2.81
C ASP A 249 -10.97 -30.71 -4.25
N PHE A 250 -10.89 -29.53 -4.85
CA PHE A 250 -10.33 -29.36 -6.19
C PHE A 250 -8.86 -29.78 -6.27
N ILE A 251 -8.01 -29.42 -5.31
CA ILE A 251 -6.58 -29.77 -5.31
C ILE A 251 -6.38 -31.25 -5.08
N TYR A 252 -7.10 -31.86 -4.13
CA TYR A 252 -6.89 -33.25 -3.70
C TYR A 252 -7.65 -34.31 -4.51
N THR A 253 -8.55 -33.93 -5.41
CA THR A 253 -9.17 -34.84 -6.38
C THR A 253 -8.17 -35.23 -7.46
N ILE A 254 -7.28 -36.18 -7.17
CA ILE A 254 -6.19 -36.60 -8.07
C ILE A 254 -6.13 -38.15 -8.19
N ASN A 255 -5.74 -38.60 -9.39
CA ASN A 255 -5.41 -40.00 -9.65
C ASN A 255 -4.03 -40.33 -9.09
N ASN A 256 -3.85 -41.60 -8.64
CA ASN A 256 -2.60 -42.09 -8.04
C ASN A 256 -1.35 -41.94 -8.94
N LYS A 257 -1.53 -41.95 -10.28
CA LYS A 257 -0.43 -41.70 -11.22
C LYS A 257 -0.19 -40.19 -11.38
N GLY A 258 0.98 -39.71 -10.99
CA GLY A 258 1.37 -38.30 -11.16
C GLY A 258 0.78 -37.35 -10.12
N ALA A 259 0.38 -37.86 -8.96
CA ALA A 259 -0.24 -37.11 -7.86
C ALA A 259 0.46 -35.79 -7.55
N LEU A 260 1.79 -35.80 -7.34
CA LEU A 260 2.56 -34.59 -7.02
C LEU A 260 2.51 -33.53 -8.14
N LYS A 261 2.59 -33.96 -9.41
CA LYS A 261 2.48 -33.03 -10.55
C LYS A 261 1.08 -32.44 -10.62
N GLY A 262 0.05 -33.25 -10.38
CA GLY A 262 -1.35 -32.81 -10.34
C GLY A 262 -1.61 -31.77 -9.25
N LEU A 263 -1.14 -32.04 -8.02
CA LEU A 263 -1.22 -31.09 -6.89
C LEU A 263 -0.59 -29.73 -7.24
N ARG A 264 0.65 -29.75 -7.66
CA ARG A 264 1.37 -28.52 -8.02
C ARG A 264 0.70 -27.74 -9.13
N ALA A 265 0.26 -28.43 -10.18
CA ALA A 265 -0.41 -27.79 -11.32
C ALA A 265 -1.72 -27.14 -10.91
N ARG A 266 -2.55 -27.81 -10.08
CA ARG A 266 -3.82 -27.27 -9.62
C ARG A 266 -3.63 -26.11 -8.65
N SER A 267 -2.69 -26.21 -7.69
CA SER A 267 -2.33 -25.10 -6.80
C SER A 267 -1.88 -23.87 -7.60
N PHE A 268 -0.96 -24.06 -8.54
CA PHE A 268 -0.45 -22.98 -9.38
C PHE A 268 -1.55 -22.37 -10.27
N TYR A 269 -2.44 -23.20 -10.81
CA TYR A 269 -3.57 -22.75 -11.61
C TYR A 269 -4.52 -21.86 -10.79
N LEU A 270 -4.84 -22.24 -9.54
CA LEU A 270 -5.69 -21.44 -8.65
C LEU A 270 -5.03 -20.11 -8.29
N GLU A 271 -3.72 -20.10 -8.06
CA GLU A 271 -2.98 -18.89 -7.76
C GLU A 271 -3.00 -17.91 -8.94
N ILE A 272 -2.65 -18.37 -10.14
CA ILE A 272 -2.72 -17.55 -11.37
C ILE A 272 -4.15 -17.05 -11.63
N MET A 273 -5.14 -17.89 -11.42
CA MET A 273 -6.55 -17.53 -11.60
C MET A 273 -6.94 -16.42 -10.60
N MET A 274 -6.56 -16.55 -9.34
CA MET A 274 -6.82 -15.52 -8.32
C MET A 274 -6.17 -14.20 -8.67
N GLU A 275 -4.90 -14.21 -9.07
CA GLU A 275 -4.17 -13.02 -9.52
C GLU A 275 -4.87 -12.35 -10.72
N HIS A 276 -5.36 -13.14 -11.67
CA HIS A 276 -6.10 -12.62 -12.82
C HIS A 276 -7.45 -11.99 -12.40
N LEU A 277 -8.19 -12.63 -11.49
CA LEU A 277 -9.46 -12.09 -10.98
C LEU A 277 -9.23 -10.76 -10.24
N ILE A 278 -8.17 -10.67 -9.46
CA ILE A 278 -7.79 -9.43 -8.76
C ILE A 278 -7.49 -8.33 -9.76
N ASP A 279 -6.63 -8.59 -10.75
CA ASP A 279 -6.23 -7.60 -11.76
C ASP A 279 -7.43 -7.11 -12.58
N GLU A 280 -8.30 -8.01 -13.01
CA GLU A 280 -9.51 -7.66 -13.77
C GLU A 280 -10.46 -6.78 -12.93
N LEU A 281 -10.64 -7.09 -11.64
CA LEU A 281 -11.46 -6.27 -10.75
C LEU A 281 -10.84 -4.89 -10.54
N LEU A 282 -9.54 -4.82 -10.26
CA LEU A 282 -8.82 -3.54 -10.09
C LEU A 282 -8.94 -2.66 -11.34
N GLU A 283 -8.79 -3.23 -12.53
CA GLU A 283 -8.97 -2.50 -13.78
C GLU A 283 -10.40 -1.94 -13.92
N LYS A 284 -11.43 -2.76 -13.64
CA LYS A 284 -12.84 -2.35 -13.71
C LYS A 284 -13.18 -1.21 -12.74
N VAL A 285 -12.60 -1.21 -11.54
CA VAL A 285 -12.78 -0.14 -10.55
C VAL A 285 -11.79 1.01 -10.70
N GLU A 286 -10.95 1.00 -11.72
CA GLU A 286 -9.93 2.01 -12.04
C GLU A 286 -8.88 2.20 -10.92
N LEU A 287 -8.56 1.14 -10.18
CA LEU A 287 -7.54 1.12 -9.13
C LEU A 287 -6.27 0.40 -9.59
N SER A 288 -5.25 0.37 -8.75
CA SER A 288 -3.98 -0.31 -8.99
C SER A 288 -3.71 -1.39 -7.93
N ARG A 289 -2.66 -2.19 -8.12
CA ARG A 289 -2.20 -3.15 -7.10
C ARG A 289 -1.74 -2.51 -5.79
N ALA A 290 -1.57 -1.19 -5.70
CA ALA A 290 -1.41 -0.51 -4.43
C ALA A 290 -2.60 -0.77 -3.49
N ASN A 291 -3.81 -0.89 -4.06
CA ASN A 291 -5.06 -1.15 -3.34
C ASN A 291 -5.24 -2.61 -2.90
N LEU A 292 -4.42 -3.54 -3.41
CA LEU A 292 -4.39 -4.93 -2.98
C LEU A 292 -3.63 -5.02 -1.64
N ILE A 293 -4.40 -5.15 -0.55
CA ILE A 293 -3.85 -5.19 0.81
C ILE A 293 -3.25 -6.57 1.12
N TYR A 294 -3.93 -7.64 0.67
CA TYR A 294 -3.49 -9.00 0.87
C TYR A 294 -3.99 -9.90 -0.26
N SER A 295 -3.14 -10.84 -0.69
CA SER A 295 -3.49 -11.97 -1.55
C SER A 295 -2.75 -13.22 -1.07
N GLY A 296 -3.45 -14.32 -0.93
CA GLY A 296 -2.83 -15.60 -0.58
C GLY A 296 -3.84 -16.70 -0.26
N GLY A 297 -3.50 -17.92 -0.65
CA GLY A 297 -4.34 -19.10 -0.36
C GLY A 297 -5.74 -19.09 -0.98
N GLY A 298 -5.94 -18.35 -2.07
CA GLY A 298 -7.25 -18.18 -2.70
C GLY A 298 -8.10 -17.07 -2.10
N HIS A 299 -7.53 -16.25 -1.21
CA HIS A 299 -8.20 -15.16 -0.52
C HIS A 299 -7.52 -13.83 -0.81
N ALA A 300 -8.29 -12.74 -0.97
CA ALA A 300 -7.75 -11.39 -1.13
C ALA A 300 -8.56 -10.35 -0.37
N TYR A 301 -7.86 -9.29 0.07
CA TYR A 301 -8.45 -8.04 0.57
C TYR A 301 -8.04 -6.87 -0.31
N ILE A 302 -9.00 -6.05 -0.71
CA ILE A 302 -8.78 -4.87 -1.56
C ILE A 302 -9.44 -3.65 -0.91
N LEU A 303 -8.68 -2.58 -0.73
CA LEU A 303 -9.20 -1.29 -0.26
C LEU A 303 -9.73 -0.49 -1.45
N MET A 304 -11.00 -0.10 -1.41
CA MET A 304 -11.68 0.61 -2.48
C MET A 304 -12.37 1.88 -1.96
N ALA A 305 -12.75 2.77 -2.86
CA ALA A 305 -13.60 3.91 -2.53
C ALA A 305 -15.05 3.47 -2.28
N ASN A 306 -15.68 3.97 -1.22
CA ASN A 306 -17.08 3.75 -0.95
C ASN A 306 -17.95 4.63 -1.85
N THR A 307 -18.17 4.21 -3.07
CA THR A 307 -19.01 4.90 -4.06
C THR A 307 -20.06 3.94 -4.62
N GLU A 308 -21.18 4.47 -5.11
CA GLU A 308 -22.22 3.65 -5.76
C GLU A 308 -21.69 3.02 -7.07
N LYS A 309 -20.80 3.73 -7.78
CA LYS A 309 -20.10 3.20 -8.95
C LYS A 309 -19.31 1.94 -8.58
N THR A 310 -18.49 2.00 -7.53
CA THR A 310 -17.68 0.87 -7.05
C THR A 310 -18.56 -0.33 -6.68
N LYS A 311 -19.61 -0.12 -5.88
CA LYS A 311 -20.54 -1.18 -5.47
C LYS A 311 -21.21 -1.84 -6.66
N SER A 312 -21.71 -1.07 -7.62
CA SER A 312 -22.34 -1.57 -8.85
C SER A 312 -21.37 -2.39 -9.72
N ILE A 313 -20.10 -2.01 -9.77
CA ILE A 313 -19.06 -2.78 -10.48
C ILE A 313 -18.82 -4.10 -9.78
N ILE A 314 -18.64 -4.10 -8.45
CA ILE A 314 -18.44 -5.30 -7.63
C ILE A 314 -19.59 -6.31 -7.87
N GLU A 315 -20.84 -5.88 -7.71
CA GLU A 315 -22.01 -6.76 -7.87
C GLU A 315 -22.09 -7.40 -9.27
N ARG A 316 -21.79 -6.63 -10.31
CA ARG A 316 -21.76 -7.16 -11.68
C ARG A 316 -20.60 -8.13 -11.89
N TYR A 317 -19.44 -7.80 -11.35
CA TYR A 317 -18.25 -8.63 -11.47
C TYR A 317 -18.42 -9.97 -10.77
N GLU A 318 -18.93 -9.98 -9.55
CA GLU A 318 -19.21 -11.21 -8.79
C GLU A 318 -20.14 -12.14 -9.54
N LYS A 319 -21.23 -11.61 -10.12
CA LYS A 319 -22.15 -12.38 -10.95
C LYS A 319 -21.46 -12.98 -12.18
N GLN A 320 -20.65 -12.17 -12.88
CA GLN A 320 -19.92 -12.61 -14.08
C GLN A 320 -18.92 -13.72 -13.73
N VAL A 321 -18.13 -13.55 -12.66
CA VAL A 321 -17.15 -14.52 -12.21
C VAL A 321 -17.84 -15.83 -11.80
N ASN A 322 -18.87 -15.79 -10.95
CA ASN A 322 -19.55 -17.00 -10.50
C ASN A 322 -20.31 -17.71 -11.63
N GLN A 323 -20.81 -16.98 -12.62
CA GLN A 323 -21.35 -17.59 -13.86
C GLN A 323 -20.25 -18.39 -14.57
N TRP A 324 -19.09 -17.83 -14.76
CA TRP A 324 -17.96 -18.49 -15.39
C TRP A 324 -17.47 -19.69 -14.56
N PHE A 325 -17.40 -19.58 -13.23
CA PHE A 325 -17.05 -20.69 -12.35
C PHE A 325 -18.03 -21.85 -12.47
N LEU A 326 -19.34 -21.56 -12.54
CA LEU A 326 -20.38 -22.60 -12.73
C LEU A 326 -20.24 -23.32 -14.06
N GLU A 327 -19.92 -22.61 -15.14
CA GLU A 327 -19.73 -23.19 -16.48
C GLU A 327 -18.46 -24.07 -16.56
N VAL A 328 -17.36 -23.69 -15.89
CA VAL A 328 -16.07 -24.38 -15.99
C VAL A 328 -15.90 -25.46 -14.92
N PHE A 329 -16.25 -25.14 -13.68
CA PHE A 329 -16.01 -26.00 -12.50
C PHE A 329 -17.28 -26.61 -11.91
N GLN A 330 -18.44 -26.30 -12.48
CA GLN A 330 -19.74 -26.71 -11.96
C GLN A 330 -19.93 -26.29 -10.51
N THR A 331 -19.97 -27.22 -9.55
CA THR A 331 -20.14 -26.94 -8.12
C THR A 331 -18.84 -27.12 -7.33
N ASP A 332 -17.73 -27.43 -7.99
CA ASP A 332 -16.47 -27.76 -7.32
C ASP A 332 -15.79 -26.50 -6.76
N LEU A 333 -15.90 -25.40 -7.49
CA LEU A 333 -15.32 -24.10 -7.08
C LEU A 333 -16.35 -22.98 -7.25
N TYR A 334 -16.30 -22.00 -6.36
CA TYR A 334 -17.03 -20.73 -6.49
C TYR A 334 -16.29 -19.61 -5.76
N VAL A 335 -16.60 -18.35 -6.10
CA VAL A 335 -16.06 -17.18 -5.41
C VAL A 335 -17.10 -16.66 -4.43
N GLY A 336 -16.78 -16.77 -3.13
CA GLY A 336 -17.45 -16.01 -2.10
C GLY A 336 -16.85 -14.62 -2.00
N ALA A 337 -17.69 -13.59 -1.91
CA ALA A 337 -17.20 -12.23 -1.78
C ALA A 337 -18.13 -11.41 -0.87
N GLY A 338 -17.57 -10.33 -0.32
CA GLY A 338 -18.30 -9.40 0.51
C GLY A 338 -17.51 -8.13 0.76
N TYR A 339 -18.18 -7.09 1.26
CA TYR A 339 -17.50 -5.85 1.62
C TYR A 339 -18.09 -5.21 2.87
N ALA A 340 -17.27 -4.40 3.52
CA ALA A 340 -17.71 -3.53 4.62
C ALA A 340 -17.29 -2.09 4.35
N VAL A 341 -18.21 -1.14 4.56
CA VAL A 341 -17.88 0.29 4.46
C VAL A 341 -17.28 0.77 5.77
N CYS A 342 -16.20 1.55 5.68
CA CYS A 342 -15.48 2.04 6.84
C CYS A 342 -15.01 3.49 6.66
N SER A 343 -14.79 4.15 7.78
CA SER A 343 -14.15 5.46 7.88
C SER A 343 -12.68 5.30 8.27
N THR A 344 -11.92 6.39 8.25
CA THR A 344 -10.58 6.43 8.84
C THR A 344 -10.61 5.98 10.29
N LYS A 345 -11.58 6.45 11.08
CA LYS A 345 -11.70 6.09 12.50
C LYS A 345 -11.94 4.60 12.72
N ASP A 346 -12.75 3.96 11.88
CA ASP A 346 -12.92 2.50 11.98
C ASP A 346 -11.62 1.75 11.69
N LEU A 347 -10.84 2.21 10.70
CA LEU A 347 -9.53 1.62 10.37
C LEU A 347 -8.52 1.83 11.49
N GLU A 348 -8.54 2.98 12.18
CA GLU A 348 -7.73 3.28 13.37
C GLU A 348 -8.21 2.54 14.63
N ASN A 349 -9.26 1.71 14.51
CA ASN A 349 -9.91 1.04 15.65
C ASN A 349 -10.49 2.01 16.68
N GLU A 350 -11.02 3.13 16.23
CA GLU A 350 -11.71 4.13 17.05
C GLU A 350 -13.20 4.23 16.67
N PRO A 351 -14.12 3.84 17.58
CA PRO A 351 -13.89 3.32 18.93
C PRO A 351 -13.29 1.91 18.93
N ALA A 352 -12.71 1.50 20.03
CA ALA A 352 -12.13 0.16 20.19
C ALA A 352 -13.11 -0.95 19.78
N GLY A 353 -12.65 -1.86 18.92
CA GLY A 353 -13.46 -2.94 18.34
C GLY A 353 -14.01 -2.62 16.94
N SER A 354 -14.01 -1.36 16.49
CA SER A 354 -14.53 -1.01 15.15
C SER A 354 -13.76 -1.69 14.02
N TYR A 355 -12.45 -1.87 14.17
CA TYR A 355 -11.65 -2.62 13.20
C TYR A 355 -12.11 -4.08 13.07
N THR A 356 -12.43 -4.74 14.18
CA THR A 356 -12.98 -6.10 14.17
C THR A 356 -14.35 -6.17 13.47
N GLU A 357 -15.19 -5.14 13.66
CA GLU A 357 -16.51 -5.07 13.04
C GLU A 357 -16.44 -4.95 11.50
N ILE A 358 -15.38 -4.36 10.94
CA ILE A 358 -15.16 -4.35 9.47
C ILE A 358 -15.09 -5.79 8.96
N PHE A 359 -14.26 -6.64 9.56
CA PHE A 359 -14.09 -8.04 9.12
C PHE A 359 -15.34 -8.87 9.37
N ARG A 360 -16.07 -8.64 10.46
CA ARG A 360 -17.38 -9.28 10.69
C ARG A 360 -18.42 -8.86 9.66
N GLY A 361 -18.36 -7.60 9.20
CA GLY A 361 -19.24 -7.08 8.15
C GLY A 361 -19.00 -7.75 6.80
N ILE A 362 -17.75 -8.03 6.46
CA ILE A 362 -17.36 -8.71 5.21
C ILE A 362 -17.84 -10.17 5.19
N SER A 363 -17.87 -10.85 6.33
CA SER A 363 -18.20 -12.27 6.44
C SER A 363 -19.70 -12.55 6.47
N LYS A 364 -20.56 -11.54 6.37
CA LYS A 364 -22.04 -11.66 6.34
C LYS A 364 -22.57 -11.63 4.92
#